data_65cdcd25081fcc9647726364b0eb2607
#
_entry.id   65cdcd25081fcc9647726364b0eb2607
#
_cell.length_a   1.000
_cell.length_b   1.000
_cell.length_c   1.000
_cell.angle_alpha   90.00
_cell.angle_beta   90.00
_cell.angle_gamma   90.00
#
_symmetry.space_group_name_H-M   'P 1'
#
loop_
_entity.id
_entity.type
_entity.pdbx_description
1 polymer ?
#
loop_
_entity_poly.entity_id
_entity_poly.type
_entity_poly.pdbx_seq_one_letter_code
_entity_poly.pdbx_strand_id
1 'polypeptide(L)'
;MTVYLNESDQWNHKPLHLEILRYLHQQNVAGASVFHAVAGFMGRNQVHTSSLVEAGGNLPVVLVFVDLEEHISRVLPKLCEMAPGRLIVRENVVIEQSNL
;
A
#
# COMPACT_ATOMS: atom_id res chain seq x y z
N MET A 1 -6.96 -4.11 -5.06
CA MET A 1 -5.64 -3.45 -5.28
C MET A 1 -4.73 -3.70 -4.09
N THR A 2 -3.49 -3.97 -4.38
CA THR A 2 -2.47 -4.15 -3.34
C THR A 2 -1.24 -3.31 -3.70
N VAL A 3 -0.76 -2.56 -2.72
CA VAL A 3 0.42 -1.70 -2.88
C VAL A 3 1.50 -2.20 -1.93
N TYR A 4 2.66 -2.51 -2.48
CA TYR A 4 3.79 -3.02 -1.71
C TYR A 4 4.79 -1.89 -1.49
N LEU A 5 5.01 -1.52 -0.24
CA LEU A 5 5.86 -0.41 0.16
C LEU A 5 6.90 -0.87 1.17
N ASN A 6 7.82 0.02 1.49
CA ASN A 6 8.71 -0.12 2.63
C ASN A 6 8.24 0.80 3.75
N GLU A 7 8.46 0.38 4.98
CA GLU A 7 8.10 1.16 6.15
C GLU A 7 8.73 2.57 6.14
N SER A 8 9.94 2.69 5.58
CA SER A 8 10.67 3.96 5.52
C SER A 8 10.28 4.85 4.35
N ASP A 9 9.42 4.39 3.43
CA ASP A 9 9.00 5.21 2.31
C ASP A 9 8.25 6.45 2.81
N GLN A 10 8.53 7.60 2.19
CA GLN A 10 7.97 8.88 2.58
C GLN A 10 7.33 9.60 1.40
N TRP A 11 6.36 10.43 1.73
CA TRP A 11 5.73 11.40 0.82
C TRP A 11 5.65 12.72 1.58
N ASN A 12 6.32 13.75 1.06
CA ASN A 12 6.39 15.07 1.72
C ASN A 12 6.82 14.95 3.19
N HIS A 13 7.87 14.16 3.44
CA HIS A 13 8.45 13.93 4.78
C HIS A 13 7.53 13.21 5.77
N LYS A 14 6.46 12.57 5.28
CA LYS A 14 5.54 11.78 6.11
C LYS A 14 5.55 10.33 5.65
N PRO A 15 5.19 9.37 6.52
CA PRO A 15 5.13 7.96 6.13
C PRO A 15 4.20 7.77 4.94
N LEU A 16 4.73 7.21 3.86
CA LEU A 16 3.98 7.08 2.60
C LEU A 16 2.73 6.25 2.76
N HIS A 17 2.79 5.13 3.48
CA HIS A 17 1.63 4.25 3.65
C HIS A 17 0.47 4.97 4.34
N LEU A 18 0.76 5.85 5.30
CA LEU A 18 -0.29 6.63 5.99
C LEU A 18 -0.84 7.72 5.08
N GLU A 19 0.01 8.34 4.25
CA GLU A 19 -0.44 9.36 3.32
C GLU A 19 -1.30 8.76 2.19
N ILE A 20 -0.97 7.58 1.71
CA ILE A 20 -1.81 6.86 0.75
C ILE A 20 -3.15 6.52 1.40
N LEU A 21 -3.14 6.00 2.62
CA LEU A 21 -4.36 5.65 3.34
C LEU A 21 -5.27 6.88 3.49
N ARG A 22 -4.69 8.02 3.85
CA ARG A 22 -5.41 9.28 3.97
C ARG A 22 -6.01 9.72 2.64
N TYR A 23 -5.23 9.62 1.56
CA TYR A 23 -5.70 9.96 0.21
C TYR A 23 -6.89 9.09 -0.19
N LEU A 24 -6.79 7.77 -0.02
CA LEU A 24 -7.87 6.85 -0.35
C LEU A 24 -9.14 7.15 0.46
N HIS A 25 -8.98 7.49 1.73
CA HIS A 25 -10.10 7.86 2.57
C HIS A 25 -10.78 9.15 2.06
N GLN A 26 -10.00 10.14 1.67
CA GLN A 26 -10.51 11.39 1.10
C GLN A 26 -11.25 11.17 -0.21
N GLN A 27 -10.86 10.15 -0.98
CA GLN A 27 -11.50 9.80 -2.25
C GLN A 27 -12.70 8.88 -2.08
N ASN A 28 -13.13 8.62 -0.86
CA ASN A 28 -14.27 7.77 -0.53
C ASN A 28 -14.11 6.33 -1.03
N VAL A 29 -12.91 5.80 -0.99
CA VAL A 29 -12.66 4.39 -1.28
C VAL A 29 -13.39 3.54 -0.25
N ALA A 30 -13.96 2.42 -0.69
CA ALA A 30 -14.82 1.57 0.12
C ALA A 30 -14.16 1.04 1.39
N GLY A 31 -12.89 0.67 1.30
CA GLY A 31 -12.15 0.19 2.46
C GLY A 31 -10.69 0.00 2.11
N ALA A 32 -9.82 0.28 3.06
CA ALA A 32 -8.39 0.12 2.92
C ALA A 32 -7.79 -0.27 4.26
N SER A 33 -6.75 -1.09 4.22
CA SER A 33 -6.03 -1.53 5.41
C SER A 33 -4.54 -1.60 5.13
N VAL A 34 -3.74 -1.35 6.14
CA VAL A 34 -2.30 -1.43 6.07
C VAL A 34 -1.83 -2.57 6.98
N PHE A 35 -0.96 -3.41 6.46
CA PHE A 35 -0.37 -4.53 7.18
C PHE A 35 1.14 -4.37 7.19
N HIS A 36 1.75 -4.52 8.35
CA HIS A 36 3.20 -4.62 8.47
C HIS A 36 3.61 -6.08 8.35
N ALA A 37 4.48 -6.38 7.39
CA ALA A 37 4.99 -7.73 7.25
C ALA A 37 5.96 -8.07 8.40
N VAL A 38 5.93 -9.30 8.87
CA VAL A 38 6.90 -9.76 9.88
C VAL A 38 8.25 -10.10 9.23
N ALA A 39 8.25 -10.35 7.92
CA ALA A 39 9.44 -10.62 7.13
C ALA A 39 9.08 -10.46 5.65
N GLY A 40 10.06 -10.16 4.80
CA GLY A 40 9.83 -10.09 3.37
C GLY A 40 10.93 -9.34 2.64
N PHE A 41 10.75 -9.24 1.32
CA PHE A 41 11.66 -8.46 0.48
C PHE A 41 10.88 -7.82 -0.66
N MET A 42 11.43 -6.76 -1.21
CA MET A 42 10.87 -6.05 -2.35
C MET A 42 11.85 -6.11 -3.51
N GLY A 43 11.37 -6.59 -4.66
CA GLY A 43 12.21 -6.73 -5.84
C GLY A 43 13.37 -7.69 -5.59
N ARG A 44 14.58 -7.25 -5.87
CA ARG A 44 15.82 -8.03 -5.69
C ARG A 44 16.60 -7.64 -4.44
N ASN A 45 15.94 -7.02 -3.48
CA ASN A 45 16.56 -6.57 -2.25
C ASN A 45 16.75 -7.73 -1.28
N GLN A 46 17.50 -7.47 -0.22
CA GLN A 46 17.67 -8.44 0.86
C GLN A 46 16.35 -8.72 1.57
N VAL A 47 16.25 -9.93 2.11
CA VAL A 47 15.11 -10.30 2.95
C VAL A 47 15.18 -9.50 4.25
N HIS A 48 14.06 -8.90 4.64
CA HIS A 48 13.92 -8.14 5.88
C HIS A 48 13.06 -8.92 6.87
N THR A 49 13.54 -8.99 8.11
CA THR A 49 12.81 -9.61 9.23
C THR A 49 12.68 -8.60 10.35
N SER A 50 11.86 -8.91 11.36
CA SER A 50 11.74 -8.03 12.52
C SER A 50 13.09 -7.85 13.25
N SER A 51 13.96 -8.85 13.25
CA SER A 51 15.30 -8.71 13.81
C SER A 51 16.13 -7.68 13.07
N LEU A 52 16.03 -7.67 11.74
CA LEU A 52 16.73 -6.67 10.91
C LEU A 52 16.18 -5.27 11.14
N VAL A 53 14.89 -5.14 11.38
CA VAL A 53 14.27 -3.85 11.70
C VAL A 53 14.81 -3.32 13.02
N GLU A 54 14.93 -4.16 14.04
CA GLU A 54 15.54 -3.78 15.33
C GLU A 54 17.00 -3.35 15.16
N ALA A 55 17.69 -3.91 14.18
CA ALA A 55 19.06 -3.55 13.84
C ALA A 55 19.16 -2.38 12.85
N GLY A 56 18.08 -1.67 12.59
CA GLY A 56 18.03 -0.58 11.63
C GLY A 56 17.57 -0.97 10.24
N GLY A 57 17.04 -2.19 10.08
CA GLY A 57 16.43 -2.65 8.84
C GLY A 57 15.03 -2.07 8.63
N ASN A 58 14.40 -2.51 7.56
CA ASN A 58 13.17 -1.92 7.04
C ASN A 58 12.20 -3.02 6.62
N LEU A 59 11.03 -3.08 7.22
CA LEU A 59 10.02 -4.08 6.90
C LEU A 59 9.13 -3.66 5.75
N PRO A 60 8.68 -4.61 4.92
CA PRO A 60 7.65 -4.32 3.95
C PRO A 60 6.33 -3.93 4.63
N VAL A 61 5.61 -3.04 3.97
CA VAL A 61 4.28 -2.62 4.36
C VAL A 61 3.36 -2.90 3.17
N VAL A 62 2.24 -3.56 3.42
CA VAL A 62 1.27 -3.92 2.39
C VAL A 62 -0.01 -3.15 2.65
N LEU A 63 -0.43 -2.37 1.66
CA LEU A 63 -1.69 -1.65 1.72
C LEU A 63 -2.66 -2.30 0.75
N VAL A 64 -3.82 -2.70 1.26
CA VAL A 64 -4.87 -3.37 0.48
C VAL A 64 -6.11 -2.51 0.49
N PHE A 65 -6.71 -2.30 -0.68
CA PHE A 65 -7.98 -1.62 -0.77
C PHE A 65 -8.86 -2.22 -1.86
N VAL A 66 -10.17 -2.09 -1.69
CA VAL A 66 -11.18 -2.65 -2.58
C VAL A 66 -12.17 -1.55 -2.92
N ASP A 67 -12.54 -1.47 -4.19
CA ASP A 67 -13.60 -0.58 -4.66
C ASP A 67 -14.07 -1.03 -6.04
N LEU A 68 -15.04 -0.33 -6.58
CA LEU A 68 -15.50 -0.52 -7.95
C LEU A 68 -14.42 -0.08 -8.93
N GLU A 69 -14.41 -0.69 -10.12
CA GLU A 69 -13.39 -0.47 -11.14
C GLU A 69 -13.21 1.01 -11.48
N GLU A 70 -14.29 1.75 -11.64
CA GLU A 70 -14.24 3.16 -11.99
C GLU A 70 -13.60 4.03 -10.90
N HIS A 71 -13.81 3.68 -9.63
CA HIS A 71 -13.17 4.36 -8.50
C HIS A 71 -11.68 4.04 -8.46
N ILE A 72 -11.31 2.78 -8.71
CA ILE A 72 -9.90 2.36 -8.79
C ILE A 72 -9.18 3.15 -9.88
N SER A 73 -9.79 3.24 -11.06
CA SER A 73 -9.22 3.99 -12.19
C SER A 73 -9.03 5.46 -11.88
N ARG A 74 -9.91 6.04 -11.05
CA ARG A 74 -9.81 7.45 -10.65
C ARG A 74 -8.65 7.70 -9.69
N VAL A 75 -8.40 6.81 -8.74
CA VAL A 75 -7.36 7.01 -7.73
C VAL A 75 -5.98 6.54 -8.17
N LEU A 76 -5.91 5.68 -9.17
CA LEU A 76 -4.66 5.04 -9.59
C LEU A 76 -3.57 6.02 -10.06
N PRO A 77 -3.87 7.06 -10.88
CA PRO A 77 -2.83 7.99 -11.31
C PRO A 77 -2.09 8.67 -10.16
N LYS A 78 -2.83 9.15 -9.16
CA LYS A 78 -2.23 9.79 -7.98
C LYS A 78 -1.44 8.79 -7.15
N LEU A 79 -1.94 7.58 -7.03
CA LEU A 79 -1.27 6.51 -6.31
C LEU A 79 0.09 6.19 -6.95
N CYS A 80 0.13 6.10 -8.28
CA CYS A 80 1.38 5.88 -9.02
C CYS A 80 2.36 7.04 -8.84
N GLU A 81 1.86 8.26 -8.77
CA GLU A 81 2.67 9.45 -8.50
C GLU A 81 3.28 9.41 -7.10
N MET A 82 2.51 8.98 -6.11
CA MET A 82 2.95 8.91 -4.72
C MET A 82 3.95 7.77 -4.46
N ALA A 83 3.86 6.69 -5.21
CA ALA A 83 4.64 5.47 -5.00
C ALA A 83 5.42 5.07 -6.27
N PRO A 84 6.30 5.95 -6.80
CA PRO A 84 7.03 5.62 -8.02
C PRO A 84 7.98 4.45 -7.78
N GLY A 85 8.00 3.51 -8.73
CA GLY A 85 8.88 2.34 -8.65
C GLY A 85 8.44 1.28 -7.64
N ARG A 86 7.29 1.44 -7.01
CA ARG A 86 6.74 0.44 -6.10
C ARG A 86 5.79 -0.49 -6.84
N LEU A 87 5.66 -1.71 -6.32
CA LEU A 87 4.80 -2.72 -6.92
C LEU A 87 3.34 -2.44 -6.55
N ILE A 88 2.54 -2.19 -7.57
CA ILE A 88 1.09 -1.99 -7.40
C ILE A 88 0.40 -3.07 -8.22
N VAL A 89 -0.42 -3.87 -7.57
CA VAL A 89 -1.10 -5.00 -8.17
C VAL A 89 -2.60 -4.74 -8.20
N ARG A 90 -3.19 -5.00 -9.37
CA ARG A 90 -4.65 -4.90 -9.57
C ARG A 90 -5.18 -6.30 -9.87
N GLU A 91 -6.22 -6.68 -9.16
CA GLU A 91 -6.90 -7.96 -9.40
C GLU A 91 -8.40 -7.79 -9.24
N ASN A 92 -9.15 -8.59 -9.97
CA ASN A 92 -10.61 -8.60 -9.89
C ASN A 92 -11.03 -9.54 -8.77
N VAL A 93 -11.93 -9.04 -7.92
CA VAL A 93 -12.53 -9.83 -6.84
C VAL A 93 -14.03 -9.64 -6.89
N VAL A 94 -14.75 -10.54 -6.26
CA VAL A 94 -16.20 -10.45 -6.13
C VAL A 94 -16.52 -9.90 -4.74
N ILE A 95 -17.30 -8.81 -4.69
CA ILE A 95 -17.79 -8.28 -3.43
C ILE A 95 -19.11 -8.98 -3.14
N GLU A 96 -19.10 -9.90 -2.17
CA GLU A 96 -20.28 -10.68 -1.83
C GLU A 96 -21.28 -9.88 -0.99
N GLN A 97 -20.78 -8.93 -0.19
CA GLN A 97 -21.59 -8.06 0.62
C GLN A 97 -20.86 -6.75 0.87
N SER A 98 -21.59 -5.66 0.83
CA SER A 98 -21.01 -4.34 0.95
C SER A 98 -22.00 -3.35 1.52
N ASN A 99 -21.50 -2.35 2.22
CA ASN A 99 -22.27 -1.20 2.68
C ASN A 99 -21.92 0.07 1.88
N LEU A 100 -21.44 -0.14 0.68
CA LEU A 100 -21.09 0.93 -0.25
C LEU A 100 -22.32 1.69 -0.74
#